data_feddb92f7e17c4cb3808a8731c8d0dd5
#
_entry.id   feddb92f7e17c4cb3808a8731c8d0dd5
#
_cell.length_a   1.000
_cell.length_b   1.000
_cell.length_c   1.000
_cell.angle_alpha   90.00
_cell.angle_beta   90.00
_cell.angle_gamma   90.00
#
_symmetry.space_group_name_H-M   'P 1'
#
loop_
_entity.id
_entity.type
_entity.pdbx_description
1 polymer ?
#
loop_
_entity_poly.entity_id
_entity_poly.type
_entity_poly.pdbx_seq_one_letter_code
_entity_poly.pdbx_strand_id
1 'polypeptide(L)'
;MADIKPPFTKESAHLKVKAAQNMWNTQDPSKVVNAYTPTCIWRNRTTFFSGSEAIVEFLTAKWKREKSYRLRKELFAFGEDRIAVQFWYEFQDANDGMKWKRCYGLEDWTFDRESGKMRKRMMSGNDMLLGPGGNGEGRWFVDGVDVDEVDISQEHW
;
A
#
# COMPACT_ATOMS: atom_id res chain seq x y z
N MET A 1 5.09 5.82 15.83
CA MET A 1 6.25 5.25 15.08
C MET A 1 6.98 6.33 14.30
N ALA A 2 6.88 7.55 14.77
CA ALA A 2 7.49 8.71 14.10
C ALA A 2 9.03 8.66 14.05
N ASP A 3 9.66 7.79 14.84
CA ASP A 3 11.10 7.83 15.06
C ASP A 3 11.92 6.83 14.25
N ILE A 4 11.26 6.05 13.35
CA ILE A 4 12.01 5.12 12.50
C ILE A 4 12.58 5.89 11.32
N LYS A 5 13.90 6.01 11.30
CA LYS A 5 14.67 6.77 10.31
C LYS A 5 15.77 5.91 9.70
N PRO A 6 16.21 6.26 8.46
CA PRO A 6 17.45 5.67 7.93
C PRO A 6 18.66 5.95 8.84
N PRO A 7 19.68 5.06 8.86
CA PRO A 7 19.77 3.85 8.05
C PRO A 7 18.89 2.73 8.60
N PHE A 8 18.29 1.97 7.70
CA PHE A 8 17.41 0.88 8.11
C PHE A 8 18.18 -0.39 8.45
N THR A 9 17.64 -1.12 9.42
CA THR A 9 17.97 -2.53 9.69
C THR A 9 16.80 -3.37 9.17
N LYS A 10 16.98 -4.69 9.13
CA LYS A 10 15.87 -5.59 8.78
C LYS A 10 14.67 -5.37 9.67
N GLU A 11 14.90 -5.24 10.98
CA GLU A 11 13.85 -5.02 11.96
C GLU A 11 13.15 -3.67 11.76
N SER A 12 13.90 -2.58 11.63
CA SER A 12 13.31 -1.25 11.48
C SER A 12 12.61 -1.09 10.13
N ALA A 13 13.13 -1.69 9.06
CA ALA A 13 12.47 -1.72 7.76
C ALA A 13 11.14 -2.48 7.84
N HIS A 14 11.12 -3.63 8.51
CA HIS A 14 9.88 -4.40 8.71
C HIS A 14 8.84 -3.58 9.48
N LEU A 15 9.23 -2.92 10.56
CA LEU A 15 8.33 -2.07 11.33
C LEU A 15 7.78 -0.91 10.49
N LYS A 16 8.61 -0.34 9.63
CA LYS A 16 8.19 0.74 8.72
C LYS A 16 7.14 0.25 7.72
N VAL A 17 7.32 -0.95 7.19
CA VAL A 17 6.37 -1.57 6.25
C VAL A 17 5.02 -1.81 6.95
N LYS A 18 5.05 -2.36 8.17
CA LYS A 18 3.81 -2.65 8.91
C LYS A 18 3.10 -1.37 9.36
N ALA A 19 3.84 -0.33 9.73
CA ALA A 19 3.25 0.97 10.04
C ALA A 19 2.53 1.56 8.83
N ALA A 20 3.12 1.47 7.63
CA ALA A 20 2.50 1.90 6.40
C ALA A 20 1.24 1.08 6.07
N GLN A 21 1.31 -0.24 6.18
CA GLN A 21 0.15 -1.12 6.00
C GLN A 21 -1.01 -0.70 6.88
N ASN A 22 -0.76 -0.52 8.17
CA ASN A 22 -1.81 -0.18 9.13
C ASN A 22 -2.38 1.21 8.87
N MET A 23 -1.54 2.17 8.48
CA MET A 23 -1.98 3.52 8.14
C MET A 23 -2.89 3.51 6.91
N TRP A 24 -2.50 2.81 5.86
CA TRP A 24 -3.30 2.71 4.63
C TRP A 24 -4.64 1.99 4.87
N ASN A 25 -4.66 1.00 5.76
CA ASN A 25 -5.91 0.32 6.13
C ASN A 25 -6.90 1.20 6.88
N THR A 26 -6.49 2.37 7.38
CA THR A 26 -7.42 3.37 7.91
C THR A 26 -8.26 4.00 6.81
N GLN A 27 -7.77 3.99 5.57
CA GLN A 27 -8.42 4.61 4.40
C GLN A 27 -8.69 6.10 4.63
N ASP A 28 -7.84 6.75 5.42
CA ASP A 28 -7.95 8.17 5.74
C ASP A 28 -6.80 8.95 5.10
N PRO A 29 -7.05 9.68 3.98
CA PRO A 29 -6.00 10.43 3.30
C PRO A 29 -5.27 11.42 4.18
N SER A 30 -5.97 12.04 5.14
CA SER A 30 -5.39 13.04 6.04
C SER A 30 -4.38 12.43 7.00
N LYS A 31 -4.53 11.15 7.33
CA LYS A 31 -3.56 10.40 8.15
C LYS A 31 -2.40 9.90 7.31
N VAL A 32 -2.70 9.28 6.17
CA VAL A 32 -1.70 8.67 5.29
C VAL A 32 -0.69 9.69 4.78
N VAL A 33 -1.14 10.89 4.43
CA VAL A 33 -0.27 11.94 3.87
C VAL A 33 0.88 12.33 4.79
N ASN A 34 0.72 12.15 6.10
CA ASN A 34 1.74 12.52 7.09
C ASN A 34 3.00 11.63 7.02
N ALA A 35 2.94 10.49 6.34
CA ALA A 35 4.09 9.61 6.16
C ALA A 35 5.06 10.08 5.08
N TYR A 36 4.68 11.10 4.32
CA TYR A 36 5.41 11.58 3.14
C TYR A 36 5.95 12.99 3.35
N THR A 37 7.10 13.28 2.73
CA THR A 37 7.62 14.66 2.73
C THR A 37 6.67 15.58 1.96
N PRO A 38 6.67 16.90 2.24
CA PRO A 38 5.79 17.84 1.55
C PRO A 38 5.91 17.86 0.02
N THR A 39 7.05 17.43 -0.51
CA THR A 39 7.33 17.40 -1.95
C THR A 39 7.49 15.98 -2.48
N CYS A 40 7.00 14.98 -1.76
CA CYS A 40 7.16 13.57 -2.11
C CYS A 40 6.72 13.29 -3.55
N ILE A 41 7.56 12.56 -4.26
CA ILE A 41 7.32 12.18 -5.66
C ILE A 41 6.64 10.82 -5.69
N TRP A 42 5.54 10.73 -6.43
CA TRP A 42 4.81 9.48 -6.62
C TRP A 42 4.70 9.09 -8.08
N ARG A 43 4.89 7.82 -8.33
CA ARG A 43 4.30 7.13 -9.47
C ARG A 43 3.38 6.05 -8.92
N ASN A 44 2.12 6.08 -9.33
CA ASN A 44 1.19 5.01 -9.01
C ASN A 44 0.72 4.41 -10.33
N ARG A 45 1.19 3.22 -10.64
CA ARG A 45 1.00 2.59 -11.96
C ARG A 45 1.58 3.50 -13.06
N THR A 46 0.72 4.14 -13.85
CA THR A 46 1.12 5.06 -14.92
C THR A 46 0.78 6.52 -14.62
N THR A 47 0.38 6.82 -13.39
CA THR A 47 0.03 8.17 -12.96
C THR A 47 1.19 8.77 -12.16
N PHE A 48 1.64 9.96 -12.57
CA PHE A 48 2.78 10.66 -11.96
C PHE A 48 2.31 11.96 -11.32
N PHE A 49 2.69 12.20 -10.08
CA PHE A 49 2.38 13.43 -9.38
C PHE A 49 3.33 13.63 -8.19
N SER A 50 3.26 14.79 -7.56
CA SER A 50 4.07 15.11 -6.38
C SER A 50 3.35 16.06 -5.44
N GLY A 51 3.73 16.01 -4.17
CA GLY A 51 3.26 16.95 -3.16
C GLY A 51 2.05 16.47 -2.37
N SER A 52 1.91 17.02 -1.17
CA SER A 52 0.90 16.59 -0.19
C SER A 52 -0.52 16.74 -0.71
N GLU A 53 -0.83 17.85 -1.37
CA GLU A 53 -2.17 18.11 -1.91
C GLU A 53 -2.57 17.07 -2.96
N ALA A 54 -1.67 16.78 -3.89
CA ALA A 54 -1.90 15.78 -4.94
C ALA A 54 -2.05 14.37 -4.36
N ILE A 55 -1.29 14.05 -3.32
CA ILE A 55 -1.39 12.76 -2.62
C ILE A 55 -2.76 12.61 -1.97
N VAL A 56 -3.24 13.63 -1.26
CA VAL A 56 -4.58 13.58 -0.62
C VAL A 56 -5.67 13.44 -1.68
N GLU A 57 -5.57 14.19 -2.76
CA GLU A 57 -6.53 14.11 -3.88
C GLU A 57 -6.57 12.71 -4.49
N PHE A 58 -5.39 12.14 -4.75
CA PHE A 58 -5.28 10.77 -5.28
C PHE A 58 -5.91 9.74 -4.33
N LEU A 59 -5.57 9.79 -3.04
CA LEU A 59 -6.07 8.84 -2.06
C LEU A 59 -7.58 8.98 -1.83
N THR A 60 -8.10 10.19 -1.87
CA THR A 60 -9.55 10.43 -1.76
C THR A 60 -10.29 9.76 -2.91
N ALA A 61 -9.81 9.92 -4.14
CA ALA A 61 -10.39 9.26 -5.30
C ALA A 61 -10.24 7.73 -5.23
N LYS A 62 -9.08 7.25 -4.76
CA LYS A 62 -8.81 5.82 -4.62
C LYS A 62 -9.84 5.14 -3.72
N TRP A 63 -10.05 5.64 -2.51
CA TRP A 63 -10.97 4.99 -1.57
C TRP A 63 -12.45 5.33 -1.79
N LYS A 64 -12.73 6.27 -2.66
CA LYS A 64 -14.08 6.47 -3.21
C LYS A 64 -14.42 5.36 -4.21
N ARG A 65 -13.43 4.92 -4.97
CA ARG A 65 -13.56 3.84 -5.96
C ARG A 65 -13.39 2.44 -5.35
N GLU A 66 -12.38 2.28 -4.48
CA GLU A 66 -12.01 0.97 -3.93
C GLU A 66 -12.67 0.79 -2.57
N LYS A 67 -13.80 0.07 -2.56
CA LYS A 67 -14.59 -0.19 -1.37
C LYS A 67 -14.20 -1.51 -0.73
N SER A 68 -14.48 -1.66 0.55
CA SER A 68 -14.14 -2.87 1.31
C SER A 68 -12.65 -3.21 1.26
N TYR A 69 -11.83 -2.17 1.14
CA TYR A 69 -10.38 -2.25 0.94
C TYR A 69 -9.67 -2.87 2.13
N ARG A 70 -8.81 -3.86 1.86
CA ARG A 70 -7.91 -4.46 2.86
C ARG A 70 -6.58 -4.78 2.23
N LEU A 71 -5.51 -4.36 2.90
CA LEU A 71 -4.14 -4.40 2.40
C LEU A 71 -3.22 -5.18 3.34
N ARG A 72 -2.34 -5.99 2.75
CA ARG A 72 -1.17 -6.55 3.42
C ARG A 72 0.09 -6.18 2.66
N LYS A 73 1.11 -5.71 3.39
CA LYS A 73 2.43 -5.41 2.86
C LYS A 73 3.48 -6.27 3.56
N GLU A 74 4.47 -6.72 2.79
CA GLU A 74 5.61 -7.47 3.33
C GLU A 74 6.92 -6.84 2.86
N LEU A 75 7.93 -6.83 3.74
CA LEU A 75 9.27 -6.38 3.41
C LEU A 75 9.88 -7.35 2.39
N PHE A 76 10.29 -6.83 1.24
CA PHE A 76 10.92 -7.60 0.19
C PHE A 76 12.44 -7.49 0.22
N ALA A 77 12.94 -6.26 0.35
CA ALA A 77 14.37 -5.95 0.45
C ALA A 77 14.54 -4.54 1.02
N PHE A 78 15.74 -4.22 1.49
CA PHE A 78 16.00 -2.86 1.98
C PHE A 78 17.47 -2.48 1.77
N GLY A 79 17.71 -1.18 1.73
CA GLY A 79 19.03 -0.57 1.77
C GLY A 79 19.08 0.47 2.88
N GLU A 80 20.08 1.35 2.87
CA GLU A 80 20.23 2.35 3.93
C GLU A 80 19.01 3.28 4.06
N ASP A 81 18.50 3.79 2.94
CA ASP A 81 17.37 4.71 2.91
C ASP A 81 16.27 4.26 1.94
N ARG A 82 16.28 2.99 1.56
CA ARG A 82 15.32 2.43 0.61
C ARG A 82 14.69 1.16 1.15
N ILE A 83 13.41 0.98 0.86
CA ILE A 83 12.65 -0.22 1.20
C ILE A 83 11.90 -0.67 -0.05
N ALA A 84 12.01 -1.95 -0.36
CA ALA A 84 11.21 -2.58 -1.40
C ALA A 84 10.13 -3.44 -0.75
N VAL A 85 8.90 -3.31 -1.23
CA VAL A 85 7.71 -3.89 -0.62
C VAL A 85 6.98 -4.76 -1.63
N GLN A 86 6.57 -5.93 -1.19
CA GLN A 86 5.59 -6.74 -1.89
C GLN A 86 4.25 -6.56 -1.19
N PHE A 87 3.16 -6.43 -1.95
CA PHE A 87 1.86 -6.22 -1.32
C PHE A 87 0.72 -6.88 -2.09
N TRP A 88 -0.36 -7.09 -1.38
CA TRP A 88 -1.64 -7.53 -1.91
C TRP A 88 -2.73 -6.68 -1.27
N TYR A 89 -3.71 -6.27 -2.06
CA TYR A 89 -4.92 -5.76 -1.46
C TYR A 89 -6.14 -6.23 -2.23
N GLU A 90 -7.25 -6.31 -1.52
CA GLU A 90 -8.53 -6.72 -2.09
C GLU A 90 -9.54 -5.60 -1.92
N PHE A 91 -10.43 -5.46 -2.88
CA PHE A 91 -11.41 -4.38 -2.89
C PHE A 91 -12.56 -4.68 -3.83
N GLN A 92 -13.68 -3.95 -3.63
CA GLN A 92 -14.78 -3.91 -4.57
C GLN A 92 -14.65 -2.64 -5.41
N ASP A 93 -14.67 -2.78 -6.72
CA ASP A 93 -14.46 -1.66 -7.64
C ASP A 93 -15.79 -0.95 -7.92
N ALA A 94 -16.00 0.21 -7.29
CA ALA A 94 -17.21 1.00 -7.47
C ALA A 94 -17.38 1.53 -8.91
N ASN A 95 -16.28 1.58 -9.68
CA ASN A 95 -16.29 2.00 -11.08
C ASN A 95 -16.50 0.83 -12.04
N ASP A 96 -16.62 -0.39 -11.52
CA ASP A 96 -16.82 -1.60 -12.30
C ASP A 96 -17.83 -2.53 -11.62
N GLY A 97 -19.03 -2.02 -11.37
CA GLY A 97 -20.15 -2.80 -10.84
C GLY A 97 -19.88 -3.45 -9.49
N MET A 98 -19.03 -2.86 -8.64
CA MET A 98 -18.67 -3.42 -7.33
C MET A 98 -18.05 -4.81 -7.42
N LYS A 99 -17.39 -5.13 -8.49
CA LYS A 99 -16.70 -6.41 -8.67
C LYS A 99 -15.52 -6.49 -7.70
N TRP A 100 -15.33 -7.68 -7.14
CA TRP A 100 -14.16 -7.96 -6.31
C TRP A 100 -12.91 -8.15 -7.15
N LYS A 101 -11.82 -7.51 -6.70
CA LYS A 101 -10.51 -7.58 -7.34
C LYS A 101 -9.42 -7.73 -6.28
N ARG A 102 -8.30 -8.36 -6.67
CA ARG A 102 -7.07 -8.39 -5.88
C ARG A 102 -5.96 -7.75 -6.69
N CYS A 103 -5.25 -6.83 -6.07
CA CYS A 103 -4.06 -6.25 -6.67
C CYS A 103 -2.81 -6.96 -6.14
N TYR A 104 -1.95 -7.37 -7.06
CA TYR A 104 -0.62 -7.90 -6.77
C TYR A 104 0.37 -6.81 -7.11
N GLY A 105 1.20 -6.40 -6.16
CA GLY A 105 2.06 -5.26 -6.41
C GLY A 105 3.41 -5.28 -5.75
N LEU A 106 4.25 -4.40 -6.27
CA LEU A 106 5.57 -4.09 -5.74
C LEU A 106 5.68 -2.59 -5.59
N GLU A 107 6.36 -2.17 -4.53
CA GLU A 107 6.65 -0.76 -4.30
C GLU A 107 8.13 -0.55 -4.02
N ASP A 108 8.63 0.59 -4.45
CA ASP A 108 9.98 1.07 -4.18
C ASP A 108 9.84 2.40 -3.42
N TRP A 109 10.33 2.42 -2.18
CA TRP A 109 10.26 3.57 -1.29
C TRP A 109 11.65 4.14 -1.03
N THR A 110 11.79 5.44 -1.15
CA THR A 110 13.00 6.16 -0.77
C THR A 110 12.66 7.17 0.32
N PHE A 111 13.50 7.25 1.35
CA PHE A 111 13.22 8.03 2.56
C PHE A 111 14.17 9.21 2.70
N ASP A 112 13.65 10.29 3.27
CA ASP A 112 14.46 11.40 3.74
C ASP A 112 15.17 11.00 5.05
N ARG A 113 16.48 11.16 5.08
CA ARG A 113 17.28 10.71 6.22
C ARG A 113 17.03 11.51 7.49
N GLU A 114 16.71 12.78 7.35
CA GLU A 114 16.52 13.68 8.47
C GLU A 114 15.16 13.50 9.13
N SER A 115 14.09 13.55 8.33
CA SER A 115 12.73 13.44 8.84
C SER A 115 12.25 12.02 9.05
N GLY A 116 12.85 11.06 8.35
CA GLY A 116 12.36 9.67 8.30
C GLY A 116 11.09 9.49 7.48
N LYS A 117 10.63 10.54 6.80
CA LYS A 117 9.46 10.47 5.92
C LYS A 117 9.86 10.00 4.54
N MET A 118 8.91 9.39 3.84
CA MET A 118 9.12 8.93 2.46
C MET A 118 9.17 10.13 1.53
N ARG A 119 10.23 10.24 0.73
CA ARG A 119 10.39 11.31 -0.26
C ARG A 119 10.11 10.88 -1.70
N LYS A 120 9.99 9.58 -1.94
CA LYS A 120 9.70 9.03 -3.26
C LYS A 120 9.04 7.67 -3.11
N ARG A 121 7.94 7.46 -3.83
CA ARG A 121 7.21 6.20 -3.85
C ARG A 121 6.88 5.83 -5.29
N MET A 122 7.32 4.64 -5.69
CA MET A 122 7.01 4.08 -7.00
C MET A 122 6.20 2.80 -6.79
N MET A 123 5.01 2.73 -7.39
CA MET A 123 4.11 1.58 -7.25
C MET A 123 3.79 0.98 -8.60
N SER A 124 3.95 -0.35 -8.69
CA SER A 124 3.48 -1.14 -9.82
C SER A 124 2.54 -2.22 -9.32
N GLY A 125 1.44 -2.45 -10.02
CA GLY A 125 0.46 -3.43 -9.57
C GLY A 125 -0.45 -3.91 -10.70
N ASN A 126 -0.90 -5.15 -10.56
CA ASN A 126 -1.79 -5.82 -11.49
C ASN A 126 -3.06 -6.24 -10.75
N ASP A 127 -4.21 -5.86 -11.28
CA ASP A 127 -5.51 -6.23 -10.71
C ASP A 127 -6.00 -7.54 -11.34
N MET A 128 -6.44 -8.45 -10.48
CA MET A 128 -7.05 -9.71 -10.88
C MET A 128 -8.50 -9.74 -10.43
N LEU A 129 -9.39 -10.11 -11.32
CA LEU A 129 -10.81 -10.32 -10.97
C LEU A 129 -10.91 -11.53 -10.03
N LEU A 130 -11.65 -11.40 -8.94
CA LEU A 130 -11.86 -12.46 -7.95
C LEU A 130 -13.20 -13.15 -8.15
N GLY A 131 -13.12 -14.43 -8.51
CA GLY A 131 -14.28 -15.29 -8.69
C GLY A 131 -15.05 -15.01 -9.97
N PRO A 132 -16.02 -15.90 -10.30
CA PRO A 132 -16.85 -15.72 -11.48
C PRO A 132 -17.61 -14.39 -11.45
N GLY A 133 -17.39 -13.57 -12.49
CA GLY A 133 -18.02 -12.26 -12.58
C GLY A 133 -17.63 -11.28 -11.48
N GLY A 134 -16.55 -11.55 -10.74
CA GLY A 134 -16.11 -10.68 -9.64
C GLY A 134 -16.93 -10.84 -8.38
N ASN A 135 -17.49 -12.03 -8.14
CA ASN A 135 -18.33 -12.27 -6.95
C ASN A 135 -17.53 -12.39 -5.64
N GLY A 136 -16.20 -12.38 -5.70
CA GLY A 136 -15.34 -12.42 -4.51
C GLY A 136 -15.00 -13.82 -4.03
N GLU A 137 -15.31 -14.86 -4.77
CA GLU A 137 -14.89 -16.21 -4.45
C GLU A 137 -13.36 -16.27 -4.42
N GLY A 138 -12.80 -16.83 -3.36
CA GLY A 138 -11.34 -16.91 -3.17
C GLY A 138 -10.72 -15.70 -2.49
N ARG A 139 -11.51 -14.78 -1.93
CA ARG A 139 -10.96 -13.69 -1.11
C ARG A 139 -10.17 -14.21 0.07
N TRP A 140 -9.05 -13.53 0.35
CA TRP A 140 -8.22 -13.80 1.52
C TRP A 140 -8.59 -12.92 2.72
N PHE A 141 -8.87 -11.65 2.46
CA PHE A 141 -9.03 -10.64 3.50
C PHE A 141 -10.52 -10.40 3.78
N VAL A 142 -11.18 -11.46 4.26
CA VAL A 142 -12.60 -11.40 4.63
C VAL A 142 -12.79 -10.65 5.95
N ASP A 143 -14.02 -10.23 6.23
CA ASP A 143 -14.32 -9.47 7.43
C ASP A 143 -13.95 -10.25 8.71
N GLY A 144 -13.33 -9.54 9.65
CA GLY A 144 -12.90 -10.11 10.92
C GLY A 144 -11.57 -10.86 10.88
N VAL A 145 -10.95 -10.99 9.72
CA VAL A 145 -9.64 -11.64 9.57
C VAL A 145 -8.53 -10.61 9.71
N ASP A 146 -7.50 -10.94 10.48
CA ASP A 146 -6.25 -10.18 10.50
C ASP A 146 -5.49 -10.47 9.20
N VAL A 147 -5.19 -9.45 8.42
CA VAL A 147 -4.50 -9.63 7.14
C VAL A 147 -3.14 -10.30 7.29
N ASP A 148 -2.46 -10.09 8.42
CA ASP A 148 -1.15 -10.69 8.70
C ASP A 148 -1.22 -12.19 9.04
N GLU A 149 -2.39 -12.68 9.40
CA GLU A 149 -2.61 -14.09 9.74
C GLU A 149 -3.03 -14.94 8.55
N VAL A 150 -3.29 -14.33 7.40
CA VAL A 150 -3.68 -15.07 6.20
C VAL A 150 -2.49 -15.86 5.67
N ASP A 151 -2.71 -17.15 5.43
CA ASP A 151 -1.69 -18.01 4.81
C ASP A 151 -1.74 -17.83 3.28
N ILE A 152 -0.82 -17.03 2.77
CA ILE A 152 -0.69 -16.82 1.32
C ILE A 152 0.24 -17.88 0.77
N SER A 153 -0.28 -18.70 -0.17
CA SER A 153 0.51 -19.76 -0.76
C SER A 153 1.69 -19.20 -1.58
N GLN A 154 2.76 -19.99 -1.67
CA GLN A 154 4.00 -19.53 -2.28
C GLN A 154 3.85 -19.08 -3.74
N GLU A 155 2.90 -19.63 -4.47
CA GLU A 155 2.64 -19.23 -5.86
C GLU A 155 2.13 -17.79 -6.00
N HIS A 156 1.68 -17.19 -4.90
CA HIS A 156 1.18 -15.81 -4.88
C HIS A 156 2.19 -14.81 -4.34
N TRP A 157 3.33 -15.30 -3.87
CA TRP A 157 4.41 -14.42 -3.38
C TRP A 157 5.20 -13.78 -4.50
#